data_983454a2b1d421440887b4fc421edd94
#
_entry.id   983454a2b1d421440887b4fc421edd94
#
_cell.length_a   1.000
_cell.length_b   1.000
_cell.length_c   1.000
_cell.angle_alpha   90.00
_cell.angle_beta   90.00
_cell.angle_gamma   90.00
#
_symmetry.space_group_name_H-M   'P 1'
#
loop_
_entity.id
_entity.type
_entity.pdbx_description
1 polymer ?
#
loop_
_entity_poly.entity_id
_entity_poly.type
_entity_poly.pdbx_seq_one_letter_code
_entity_poly.pdbx_strand_id
1 'polypeptide(L)'
;IAAYPANAAEFATRIKNFNTAQLSFRCPSPYWEAVEEMPPSYMAYVEGGFSFPLEFAPENDHKIQFASRSNHRTVVNGGTVPTPVRLTILGPAKNPSVINQTTGEAISVKKVLDEGETLTIYTKPGEKRVLLTDKNQVTTSAFAYIDLQSSFFQLQPGVNELTYAC
;
A
#
# COMPACT_ATOMS: atom_id res chain seq x y z
N ILE A 1 -3.14 -6.49 16.77
CA ILE A 1 -3.36 -5.46 17.82
C ILE A 1 -2.27 -5.62 18.83
N ALA A 2 -1.46 -4.58 19.05
CA ALA A 2 -0.52 -4.54 20.15
C ALA A 2 -1.26 -4.05 21.41
N ALA A 3 -1.47 -4.94 22.37
CA ALA A 3 -2.02 -4.60 23.66
C ALA A 3 -0.87 -4.47 24.69
N TYR A 4 -0.88 -3.42 25.47
CA TYR A 4 0.11 -3.19 26.51
C TYR A 4 -0.54 -3.37 27.88
N PRO A 5 0.16 -3.96 28.86
CA PRO A 5 -0.37 -4.06 30.21
C PRO A 5 -0.53 -2.66 30.80
N ALA A 6 -1.72 -2.35 31.26
CA ALA A 6 -2.02 -1.04 31.85
C ALA A 6 -1.54 -0.94 33.30
N ASN A 7 -1.49 -2.10 34.00
CA ASN A 7 -1.07 -2.20 35.40
C ASN A 7 -0.17 -3.44 35.61
N ALA A 8 0.62 -3.41 36.66
CA ALA A 8 1.27 -4.63 37.15
C ALA A 8 0.21 -5.66 37.59
N ALA A 9 0.54 -6.94 37.43
CA ALA A 9 -0.38 -8.01 37.86
C ALA A 9 -0.64 -7.89 39.36
N GLU A 10 -1.90 -7.66 39.74
CA GLU A 10 -2.32 -7.68 41.15
C GLU A 10 -2.80 -9.08 41.50
N PHE A 11 -2.19 -9.67 42.53
CA PHE A 11 -2.62 -10.93 43.08
C PHE A 11 -3.69 -10.68 44.15
N ALA A 12 -4.95 -10.87 43.78
CA ALA A 12 -6.08 -10.53 44.65
C ALA A 12 -6.23 -11.45 45.87
N THR A 13 -5.84 -12.73 45.78
CA THR A 13 -5.99 -13.67 46.92
C THR A 13 -5.05 -14.86 46.77
N ARG A 14 -4.33 -15.21 47.84
CA ARG A 14 -3.53 -16.41 47.94
C ARG A 14 -4.30 -17.48 48.71
N ILE A 15 -4.97 -18.37 48.00
CA ILE A 15 -5.56 -19.58 48.58
C ILE A 15 -4.54 -20.72 48.37
N LYS A 16 -4.44 -21.63 49.31
CA LYS A 16 -3.37 -22.67 49.44
C LYS A 16 -2.93 -23.36 48.14
N ASN A 17 -3.78 -23.43 47.10
CA ASN A 17 -3.47 -24.08 45.82
C ASN A 17 -3.96 -23.30 44.58
N PHE A 18 -4.47 -22.08 44.74
CA PHE A 18 -4.94 -21.27 43.64
C PHE A 18 -4.49 -19.82 43.82
N ASN A 19 -3.87 -19.26 42.76
CA ASN A 19 -3.55 -17.84 42.68
C ASN A 19 -4.43 -17.22 41.59
N THR A 20 -5.16 -16.16 41.92
CA THR A 20 -5.93 -15.38 40.97
C THR A 20 -5.16 -14.10 40.68
N ALA A 21 -4.91 -13.81 39.42
CA ALA A 21 -4.29 -12.58 38.98
C ALA A 21 -5.23 -11.84 37.99
N GLN A 22 -5.35 -10.55 38.17
CA GLN A 22 -6.05 -9.68 37.20
C GLN A 22 -5.02 -8.96 36.34
N LEU A 23 -5.19 -9.05 35.02
CA LEU A 23 -4.37 -8.34 34.04
C LEU A 23 -5.28 -7.41 33.23
N SER A 24 -4.91 -6.14 33.18
CA SER A 24 -5.61 -5.15 32.36
C SER A 24 -4.73 -4.80 31.15
N PHE A 25 -5.32 -4.84 29.98
CA PHE A 25 -4.64 -4.47 28.73
C PHE A 25 -5.26 -3.21 28.15
N ARG A 26 -4.44 -2.29 27.71
CA ARG A 26 -4.86 -1.10 26.95
C ARG A 26 -4.60 -1.34 25.46
N CYS A 27 -5.67 -1.30 24.66
CA CYS A 27 -5.58 -1.38 23.21
C CYS A 27 -5.66 0.04 22.64
N PRO A 28 -4.59 0.58 22.07
CA PRO A 28 -4.59 1.95 21.52
C PRO A 28 -5.39 2.07 20.22
N SER A 29 -5.57 0.98 19.46
CA SER A 29 -6.41 0.92 18.27
C SER A 29 -7.68 0.13 18.55
N PRO A 30 -8.87 0.66 18.21
CA PRO A 30 -10.13 -0.06 18.39
C PRO A 30 -10.37 -1.13 17.30
N TYR A 31 -9.53 -1.17 16.27
CA TYR A 31 -9.70 -2.06 15.12
C TYR A 31 -8.79 -3.28 15.20
N TRP A 32 -9.30 -4.40 14.70
CA TRP A 32 -8.50 -5.59 14.45
C TRP A 32 -7.74 -5.39 13.13
N GLU A 33 -6.43 -5.48 13.20
CA GLU A 33 -5.56 -5.43 12.04
C GLU A 33 -5.05 -6.84 11.73
N ALA A 34 -4.89 -7.18 10.45
CA ALA A 34 -4.24 -8.43 10.06
C ALA A 34 -2.79 -8.44 10.55
N VAL A 35 -2.30 -9.60 10.95
CA VAL A 35 -0.91 -9.76 11.41
C VAL A 35 0.06 -9.57 10.25
N GLU A 36 -0.34 -9.98 9.05
CA GLU A 36 0.45 -9.87 7.83
C GLU A 36 -0.13 -8.80 6.91
N GLU A 37 0.73 -8.01 6.30
CA GLU A 37 0.32 -7.09 5.23
C GLU A 37 -0.15 -7.91 4.01
N MET A 38 -1.15 -7.40 3.32
CA MET A 38 -1.55 -8.00 2.04
C MET A 38 -0.38 -7.93 1.05
N PRO A 39 -0.20 -8.97 0.22
CA PRO A 39 0.84 -8.97 -0.79
C PRO A 39 0.67 -7.77 -1.74
N PRO A 40 1.79 -7.21 -2.25
CA PRO A 40 1.74 -6.06 -3.14
C PRO A 40 0.97 -6.40 -4.42
N SER A 41 0.15 -5.46 -4.87
CA SER A 41 -0.61 -5.55 -6.12
C SER A 41 -0.08 -4.49 -7.08
N TYR A 42 0.35 -4.90 -8.26
CA TYR A 42 0.89 -3.99 -9.27
C TYR A 42 -0.24 -3.26 -9.99
N MET A 43 -0.18 -1.93 -10.05
CA MET A 43 -1.15 -1.08 -10.73
C MET A 43 -0.76 -0.79 -12.17
N ALA A 44 0.53 -0.57 -12.41
CA ALA A 44 1.06 -0.30 -13.74
C ALA A 44 2.03 -1.41 -14.13
N TYR A 45 1.69 -2.13 -15.19
CA TYR A 45 2.51 -3.19 -15.76
C TYR A 45 2.31 -3.28 -17.26
N VAL A 46 3.30 -3.84 -17.94
CA VAL A 46 3.23 -4.13 -19.36
C VAL A 46 2.97 -5.62 -19.51
N GLU A 47 1.86 -5.96 -20.12
CA GLU A 47 1.50 -7.34 -20.42
C GLU A 47 1.59 -7.60 -21.92
N GLY A 48 2.24 -8.69 -22.30
CA GLY A 48 2.51 -9.02 -23.69
C GLY A 48 3.74 -8.30 -24.24
N GLY A 49 3.98 -8.45 -25.51
CA GLY A 49 5.09 -7.87 -26.24
C GLY A 49 5.72 -8.88 -27.21
N PHE A 50 6.67 -8.40 -27.99
CA PHE A 50 7.43 -9.25 -28.92
C PHE A 50 8.67 -9.79 -28.23
N SER A 51 8.89 -11.10 -28.34
CA SER A 51 10.15 -11.74 -28.00
C SER A 51 10.89 -12.12 -29.29
N PHE A 52 12.19 -11.88 -29.34
CA PHE A 52 13.03 -12.31 -30.46
C PHE A 52 13.86 -13.56 -30.05
N PRO A 53 14.07 -14.53 -30.95
CA PRO A 53 13.68 -14.58 -32.37
C PRO A 53 12.19 -14.85 -32.55
N LEU A 54 11.61 -14.19 -33.58
CA LEU A 54 10.22 -14.36 -33.99
C LEU A 54 10.15 -15.53 -34.97
N GLU A 55 9.72 -16.69 -34.52
CA GLU A 55 9.53 -17.85 -35.37
C GLU A 55 8.06 -18.00 -35.75
N PHE A 56 7.75 -17.94 -37.03
CA PHE A 56 6.42 -18.23 -37.57
C PHE A 56 6.32 -19.67 -37.96
N ALA A 57 5.84 -20.53 -37.06
CA ALA A 57 5.55 -21.92 -37.42
C ALA A 57 4.12 -22.01 -37.99
N PRO A 58 3.94 -22.72 -39.12
CA PRO A 58 2.64 -22.76 -39.79
C PRO A 58 1.55 -23.55 -39.06
N GLU A 59 1.87 -24.25 -38.01
CA GLU A 59 0.94 -25.14 -37.30
C GLU A 59 0.43 -24.62 -35.97
N ASN A 60 0.92 -23.48 -35.50
CA ASN A 60 0.46 -22.90 -34.26
C ASN A 60 -0.24 -21.58 -34.53
N ASP A 61 -1.41 -21.42 -33.92
CA ASP A 61 -2.20 -20.16 -33.93
C ASP A 61 -1.44 -19.05 -33.16
N HIS A 62 -0.35 -18.55 -33.74
CA HIS A 62 0.47 -17.51 -33.15
C HIS A 62 -0.26 -16.18 -33.24
N LYS A 63 -0.97 -15.86 -32.17
CA LYS A 63 -1.52 -14.53 -31.99
C LYS A 63 -0.41 -13.56 -31.72
N ILE A 64 -0.21 -12.60 -32.62
CA ILE A 64 0.65 -11.47 -32.39
C ILE A 64 -0.02 -10.63 -31.29
N GLN A 65 0.55 -10.64 -30.09
CA GLN A 65 0.07 -9.83 -28.97
C GLN A 65 0.87 -8.54 -28.92
N PHE A 66 0.20 -7.42 -29.05
CA PHE A 66 0.78 -6.12 -28.76
C PHE A 66 0.87 -5.93 -27.25
N ALA A 67 1.98 -5.32 -26.81
CA ALA A 67 2.12 -4.97 -25.40
C ALA A 67 0.98 -4.06 -24.95
N SER A 68 0.26 -4.47 -23.91
CA SER A 68 -0.77 -3.65 -23.28
C SER A 68 -0.20 -3.04 -22.00
N ARG A 69 -0.41 -1.73 -21.82
CA ARG A 69 -0.09 -1.06 -20.56
C ARG A 69 -1.38 -0.88 -19.78
N SER A 70 -1.45 -1.50 -18.61
CA SER A 70 -2.52 -1.24 -17.68
C SER A 70 -2.07 -0.18 -16.68
N ASN A 71 -2.92 0.80 -16.43
CA ASN A 71 -2.74 1.81 -15.39
C ASN A 71 -3.90 1.79 -14.38
N HIS A 72 -4.73 0.78 -14.46
CA HIS A 72 -5.93 0.59 -13.64
C HIS A 72 -5.83 -0.70 -12.83
N ARG A 73 -6.27 -0.67 -11.58
CA ARG A 73 -6.31 -1.85 -10.72
C ARG A 73 -7.53 -1.82 -9.81
N THR A 74 -8.23 -2.94 -9.79
CA THR A 74 -9.27 -3.22 -8.79
C THR A 74 -8.64 -3.85 -7.57
N VAL A 75 -8.90 -3.27 -6.39
CA VAL A 75 -8.42 -3.75 -5.09
C VAL A 75 -9.62 -3.96 -4.18
N VAL A 76 -9.69 -5.11 -3.52
CA VAL A 76 -10.78 -5.43 -2.60
C VAL A 76 -10.31 -5.29 -1.16
N ASN A 77 -10.97 -4.42 -0.40
CA ASN A 77 -10.84 -4.39 1.05
C ASN A 77 -11.88 -5.34 1.65
N GLY A 78 -11.44 -6.51 2.11
CA GLY A 78 -12.30 -7.50 2.76
C GLY A 78 -12.66 -7.18 4.21
N GLY A 79 -12.18 -6.07 4.75
CA GLY A 79 -12.52 -5.58 6.09
C GLY A 79 -13.84 -4.83 6.14
N THR A 80 -14.24 -4.45 7.35
CA THR A 80 -15.49 -3.71 7.61
C THR A 80 -15.25 -2.21 7.81
N VAL A 81 -13.99 -1.77 7.78
CA VAL A 81 -13.59 -0.37 7.98
C VAL A 81 -12.64 0.09 6.88
N PRO A 82 -12.57 1.41 6.61
CA PRO A 82 -11.59 1.95 5.67
C PRO A 82 -10.16 1.57 6.08
N THR A 83 -9.37 1.10 5.12
CA THR A 83 -8.02 0.58 5.36
C THR A 83 -6.98 1.47 4.68
N PRO A 84 -5.94 1.91 5.41
CA PRO A 84 -4.85 2.69 4.82
C PRO A 84 -4.05 1.86 3.83
N VAL A 85 -3.40 2.55 2.89
CA VAL A 85 -2.56 1.91 1.85
C VAL A 85 -1.12 2.39 1.94
N ARG A 86 -0.24 1.53 1.48
CA ARG A 86 1.13 1.87 1.13
C ARG A 86 1.26 1.83 -0.40
N LEU A 87 1.53 2.99 -1.00
CA LEU A 87 1.78 3.12 -2.43
C LEU A 87 3.28 3.20 -2.66
N THR A 88 3.78 2.37 -3.56
CA THR A 88 5.19 2.37 -3.97
C THR A 88 5.28 2.62 -5.45
N ILE A 89 5.99 3.66 -5.86
CA ILE A 89 6.17 4.10 -7.24
C ILE A 89 7.65 4.02 -7.56
N LEU A 90 7.98 3.24 -8.57
CA LEU A 90 9.34 3.09 -9.07
C LEU A 90 9.56 4.06 -10.22
N GLY A 91 10.71 4.74 -10.23
CA GLY A 91 11.14 5.53 -11.37
C GLY A 91 11.57 4.66 -12.57
N PRO A 92 11.56 5.23 -13.80
CA PRO A 92 11.31 6.63 -14.06
C PRO A 92 9.82 7.00 -14.09
N ALA A 93 9.46 8.14 -13.49
CA ALA A 93 8.09 8.65 -13.49
C ALA A 93 8.06 10.18 -13.38
N LYS A 94 7.16 10.84 -14.08
CA LYS A 94 7.03 12.30 -14.04
C LYS A 94 5.72 12.70 -13.40
N ASN A 95 5.79 13.40 -12.26
CA ASN A 95 4.63 13.86 -11.51
C ASN A 95 3.59 12.74 -11.27
N PRO A 96 4.00 11.64 -10.64
CA PRO A 96 3.11 10.50 -10.48
C PRO A 96 1.90 10.84 -9.64
N SER A 97 0.75 10.27 -10.03
CA SER A 97 -0.50 10.40 -9.30
C SER A 97 -1.25 9.07 -9.22
N VAL A 98 -1.95 8.87 -8.12
CA VAL A 98 -2.84 7.73 -7.90
C VAL A 98 -4.22 8.25 -7.53
N ILE A 99 -5.22 7.85 -8.27
CA ILE A 99 -6.62 8.26 -8.12
C ILE A 99 -7.42 7.06 -7.65
N ASN A 100 -8.15 7.20 -6.57
CA ASN A 100 -9.20 6.25 -6.18
C ASN A 100 -10.50 6.67 -6.86
N GLN A 101 -10.87 5.98 -7.94
CA GLN A 101 -12.08 6.28 -8.71
C GLN A 101 -13.35 6.04 -7.91
N THR A 102 -13.30 5.15 -6.92
CA THR A 102 -14.44 4.82 -6.05
C THR A 102 -14.82 5.99 -5.14
N THR A 103 -13.81 6.73 -4.62
CA THR A 103 -14.04 7.87 -3.71
C THR A 103 -13.83 9.23 -4.40
N GLY A 104 -13.21 9.26 -5.57
CA GLY A 104 -12.82 10.49 -6.27
C GLY A 104 -11.60 11.19 -5.66
N GLU A 105 -10.94 10.57 -4.68
CA GLU A 105 -9.76 11.12 -4.02
C GLU A 105 -8.49 10.78 -4.80
N ALA A 106 -7.52 11.70 -4.78
CA ALA A 106 -6.26 11.52 -5.48
C ALA A 106 -5.05 11.92 -4.60
N ILE A 107 -3.95 11.25 -4.81
CA ILE A 107 -2.63 11.65 -4.30
C ILE A 107 -1.74 11.94 -5.51
N SER A 108 -1.19 13.15 -5.57
CA SER A 108 -0.29 13.59 -6.63
C SER A 108 1.00 14.14 -6.04
N VAL A 109 2.13 13.79 -6.66
CA VAL A 109 3.45 14.25 -6.23
C VAL A 109 4.13 14.98 -7.37
N LYS A 110 4.48 16.24 -7.16
CA LYS A 110 5.14 17.12 -8.15
C LYS A 110 6.65 16.91 -8.12
N LYS A 111 7.09 15.75 -8.59
CA LYS A 111 8.51 15.41 -8.71
C LYS A 111 8.74 14.46 -9.88
N VAL A 112 9.86 14.66 -10.53
CA VAL A 112 10.39 13.68 -11.49
C VAL A 112 11.21 12.67 -10.70
N LEU A 113 10.90 11.40 -10.87
CA LEU A 113 11.65 10.27 -10.34
C LEU A 113 12.57 9.75 -11.44
N ASP A 114 13.84 9.62 -11.13
CA ASP A 114 14.83 9.02 -12.03
C ASP A 114 14.81 7.48 -11.91
N GLU A 115 15.45 6.82 -12.85
CA GLU A 115 15.63 5.36 -12.80
C GLU A 115 16.39 4.94 -11.52
N GLY A 116 15.85 3.96 -10.80
CA GLY A 116 16.38 3.47 -9.53
C GLY A 116 15.93 4.26 -8.30
N GLU A 117 15.17 5.35 -8.48
CA GLU A 117 14.50 6.02 -7.36
C GLU A 117 13.15 5.34 -7.04
N THR A 118 12.80 5.33 -5.76
CA THR A 118 11.54 4.77 -5.27
C THR A 118 10.84 5.77 -4.38
N LEU A 119 9.58 6.08 -4.73
CA LEU A 119 8.71 6.92 -3.91
C LEU A 119 7.73 6.03 -3.14
N THR A 120 7.70 6.16 -1.82
CA THR A 120 6.77 5.41 -0.97
C THR A 120 5.87 6.37 -0.20
N ILE A 121 4.57 6.17 -0.30
CA ILE A 121 3.55 6.98 0.34
C ILE A 121 2.76 6.12 1.31
N TYR A 122 2.65 6.55 2.56
CA TYR A 122 1.86 5.93 3.62
C TYR A 122 0.64 6.79 3.92
N THR A 123 -0.54 6.21 3.86
CA THR A 123 -1.81 6.95 4.06
C THR A 123 -2.41 6.77 5.45
N LYS A 124 -1.78 5.98 6.34
CA LYS A 124 -2.29 5.69 7.68
C LYS A 124 -2.47 6.98 8.49
N PRO A 125 -3.66 7.23 9.06
CA PRO A 125 -3.91 8.39 9.91
C PRO A 125 -2.93 8.44 11.10
N GLY A 126 -2.35 9.62 11.34
CA GLY A 126 -1.33 9.81 12.39
C GLY A 126 0.09 9.40 11.97
N GLU A 127 0.25 8.65 10.88
CA GLU A 127 1.54 8.17 10.39
C GLU A 127 1.77 8.47 8.91
N LYS A 128 1.11 9.52 8.38
CA LYS A 128 1.26 9.92 6.98
C LYS A 128 2.70 10.29 6.68
N ARG A 129 3.29 9.63 5.68
CA ARG A 129 4.67 9.87 5.24
C ARG A 129 4.77 9.77 3.73
N VAL A 130 5.67 10.55 3.17
CA VAL A 130 6.10 10.46 1.78
C VAL A 130 7.61 10.39 1.79
N LEU A 131 8.15 9.28 1.36
CA LEU A 131 9.56 8.98 1.41
C LEU A 131 10.08 8.76 -0.02
N LEU A 132 11.22 9.35 -0.31
CA LEU A 132 11.99 9.12 -1.52
C LEU A 132 13.24 8.34 -1.15
N THR A 133 13.42 7.18 -1.75
CA THR A 133 14.65 6.40 -1.65
C THR A 133 15.39 6.51 -2.97
N ASP A 134 16.62 6.99 -2.92
CA ASP A 134 17.47 7.12 -4.10
C ASP A 134 18.12 5.77 -4.49
N LYS A 135 18.84 5.76 -5.62
CA LYS A 135 19.60 4.60 -6.10
C LYS A 135 20.69 4.10 -5.13
N ASN A 136 21.13 4.93 -4.18
CA ASN A 136 22.10 4.56 -3.15
C ASN A 136 21.42 4.06 -1.87
N GLN A 137 20.10 3.81 -1.89
CA GLN A 137 19.28 3.39 -0.75
C GLN A 137 19.20 4.45 0.36
N VAL A 138 19.49 5.73 0.07
CA VAL A 138 19.30 6.83 1.01
C VAL A 138 17.85 7.28 0.96
N THR A 139 17.18 7.23 2.09
CA THR A 139 15.76 7.62 2.20
C THR A 139 15.64 9.01 2.79
N THR A 140 14.93 9.88 2.09
CA THR A 140 14.65 11.26 2.49
C THR A 140 13.14 11.54 2.48
N SER A 141 12.73 12.56 3.24
CA SER A 141 11.33 12.99 3.21
C SER A 141 11.04 13.75 1.92
N ALA A 142 10.03 13.29 1.20
CA ALA A 142 9.52 13.92 -0.03
C ALA A 142 8.15 14.59 0.18
N PHE A 143 7.75 14.81 1.43
CA PHE A 143 6.44 15.38 1.78
C PHE A 143 6.21 16.77 1.16
N ALA A 144 7.27 17.56 0.99
CA ALA A 144 7.20 18.89 0.37
C ALA A 144 6.80 18.88 -1.12
N TYR A 145 6.92 17.74 -1.80
CA TYR A 145 6.54 17.61 -3.21
C TYR A 145 5.10 17.17 -3.42
N ILE A 146 4.34 16.90 -2.34
CA ILE A 146 2.92 16.58 -2.46
C ILE A 146 2.14 17.79 -2.98
N ASP A 147 1.23 17.54 -3.90
CA ASP A 147 0.26 18.56 -4.29
C ASP A 147 -0.68 18.87 -3.12
N LEU A 148 -0.92 20.14 -2.84
CA LEU A 148 -1.79 20.60 -1.75
C LEU A 148 -3.25 20.13 -1.90
N GLN A 149 -3.67 19.77 -3.10
CA GLN A 149 -5.00 19.19 -3.36
C GLN A 149 -5.07 17.69 -3.13
N SER A 150 -3.94 17.05 -2.77
CA SER A 150 -3.88 15.63 -2.53
C SER A 150 -4.60 15.22 -1.26
N SER A 151 -5.34 14.11 -1.35
CA SER A 151 -6.02 13.46 -0.23
C SER A 151 -5.35 12.13 0.08
N PHE A 152 -4.90 11.92 1.30
CA PHE A 152 -4.36 10.62 1.74
C PHE A 152 -5.52 9.65 1.96
N PHE A 153 -6.06 9.14 0.86
CA PHE A 153 -7.23 8.28 0.85
C PHE A 153 -6.98 6.91 1.53
N GLN A 154 -8.08 6.29 1.90
CA GLN A 154 -8.13 4.91 2.39
C GLN A 154 -9.01 4.08 1.46
N LEU A 155 -8.75 2.78 1.38
CA LEU A 155 -9.62 1.86 0.66
C LEU A 155 -10.90 1.64 1.46
N GLN A 156 -12.03 1.95 0.85
CA GLN A 156 -13.33 1.67 1.45
C GLN A 156 -13.58 0.16 1.53
N PRO A 157 -14.41 -0.32 2.48
CA PRO A 157 -14.83 -1.71 2.48
C PRO A 157 -15.44 -2.12 1.13
N GLY A 158 -15.05 -3.29 0.64
CA GLY A 158 -15.46 -3.79 -0.67
C GLY A 158 -14.50 -3.42 -1.79
N VAL A 159 -15.03 -3.22 -2.98
CA VAL A 159 -14.28 -3.00 -4.23
C VAL A 159 -13.84 -1.55 -4.34
N ASN A 160 -12.56 -1.34 -4.63
CA ASN A 160 -11.98 -0.03 -4.92
C ASN A 160 -11.26 -0.07 -6.26
N GLU A 161 -11.49 0.95 -7.07
CA GLU A 161 -10.86 1.10 -8.38
C GLU A 161 -9.80 2.19 -8.33
N LEU A 162 -8.56 1.81 -8.55
CA LEU A 162 -7.42 2.70 -8.52
C LEU A 162 -6.88 2.92 -9.93
N THR A 163 -6.51 4.15 -10.24
CA THR A 163 -5.88 4.51 -11.51
C THR A 163 -4.56 5.22 -11.24
N TYR A 164 -3.52 4.82 -11.94
CA TYR A 164 -2.21 5.44 -11.89
C TYR A 164 -1.99 6.31 -13.13
N ALA A 165 -1.38 7.49 -12.95
CA ALA A 165 -0.94 8.38 -14.01
C ALA A 165 0.44 8.97 -13.67
N CYS A 166 1.26 9.17 -14.72
CA CYS A 166 2.58 9.81 -14.64
C CYS A 166 2.94 10.52 -15.95
#